data_762d7c886360ed292c87a47f8294063f
#
_entry.id   762d7c886360ed292c87a47f8294063f
#
_cell.length_a   1.000
_cell.length_b   1.000
_cell.length_c   1.000
_cell.angle_alpha   90.00
_cell.angle_beta   90.00
_cell.angle_gamma   90.00
#
_symmetry.space_group_name_H-M   'P 1'
#
loop_
_entity.id
_entity.type
_entity.pdbx_description
1 polymer ?
#
loop_
_entity_poly.entity_id
_entity_poly.type
_entity_poly.pdbx_seq_one_letter_code
_entity_poly.pdbx_strand_id
1 'polypeptide(L)'
;MPFVKIESVDDERLALFRLRERGLTTRADKRDDHGSGLFLAEGDLVVERAFRAGCTPVAALADEQRVPPIAYDLGVDVFIGGDDIRRLVTGLGMPHPIVAIFERPPRPSATSLLARTYRLVIVEQVDNPANIGGIVRNAAGLGWEGLLLDGESGDPLSRRSLRVAMGTTFELPHARTS
;
A
#
# COMPACT_ATOMS: atom_id res chain seq x y z
N MET A 1 3.16 20.67 -8.47
CA MET A 1 2.52 20.08 -9.66
C MET A 1 1.05 20.47 -9.73
N PRO A 2 0.43 20.57 -10.88
CA PRO A 2 -0.98 20.96 -10.95
C PRO A 2 -1.89 19.82 -10.47
N PHE A 3 -2.86 20.15 -9.66
CA PHE A 3 -3.99 19.27 -9.42
C PHE A 3 -4.85 19.20 -10.68
N VAL A 4 -5.23 18.00 -11.07
CA VAL A 4 -6.01 17.76 -12.29
C VAL A 4 -7.44 17.43 -11.91
N LYS A 5 -8.37 18.33 -12.18
CA LYS A 5 -9.79 18.10 -11.90
C LYS A 5 -10.36 16.98 -12.78
N ILE A 6 -11.09 16.08 -12.16
CA ILE A 6 -11.82 14.98 -12.79
C ILE A 6 -13.31 15.22 -12.64
N GLU A 7 -14.02 15.16 -13.76
CA GLU A 7 -15.48 15.38 -13.78
C GLU A 7 -16.26 14.12 -14.16
N SER A 8 -15.57 13.08 -14.66
CA SER A 8 -16.20 11.81 -15.04
C SER A 8 -15.51 10.62 -14.40
N VAL A 9 -16.30 9.64 -14.00
CA VAL A 9 -15.81 8.35 -13.50
C VAL A 9 -15.15 7.53 -14.61
N ASP A 10 -15.46 7.79 -15.87
CA ASP A 10 -14.93 7.07 -17.02
C ASP A 10 -13.62 7.67 -17.56
N ASP A 11 -13.09 8.70 -16.91
CA ASP A 11 -11.83 9.32 -17.31
C ASP A 11 -10.72 8.26 -17.37
N GLU A 12 -10.06 8.12 -18.51
CA GLU A 12 -9.04 7.11 -18.76
C GLU A 12 -7.82 7.25 -17.83
N ARG A 13 -7.54 8.47 -17.37
CA ARG A 13 -6.45 8.74 -16.42
C ARG A 13 -6.64 8.03 -15.07
N LEU A 14 -7.88 7.66 -14.73
CA LEU A 14 -8.24 6.92 -13.52
C LEU A 14 -8.18 5.40 -13.70
N ALA A 15 -7.74 4.89 -14.85
CA ALA A 15 -7.74 3.45 -15.15
C ALA A 15 -7.04 2.60 -14.07
N LEU A 16 -5.89 3.06 -13.57
CA LEU A 16 -5.15 2.34 -12.52
C LEU A 16 -5.94 2.20 -11.20
N PHE A 17 -6.71 3.21 -10.83
CA PHE A 17 -7.50 3.19 -9.59
C PHE A 17 -8.70 2.25 -9.64
N ARG A 18 -9.16 1.90 -10.85
CA ARG A 18 -10.25 0.94 -11.08
C ARG A 18 -9.78 -0.51 -11.02
N LEU A 19 -8.47 -0.74 -11.10
CA LEU A 19 -7.91 -2.08 -11.06
C LEU A 19 -8.15 -2.72 -9.68
N ARG A 20 -8.60 -3.96 -9.72
CA ARG A 20 -8.55 -4.81 -8.53
C ARG A 20 -7.11 -5.13 -8.18
N GLU A 21 -6.86 -5.54 -6.96
CA GLU A 21 -5.51 -5.85 -6.47
C GLU A 21 -4.71 -6.79 -7.41
N ARG A 22 -5.37 -7.77 -8.04
CA ARG A 22 -4.73 -8.67 -9.01
C ARG A 22 -4.31 -7.98 -10.31
N GLY A 23 -4.88 -6.84 -10.63
CA GLY A 23 -4.46 -6.01 -11.77
C GLY A 23 -3.30 -5.09 -11.44
N LEU A 24 -3.10 -4.75 -10.17
CA LEU A 24 -1.98 -3.94 -9.70
C LEU A 24 -0.73 -4.79 -9.45
N THR A 25 -0.91 -6.02 -8.99
CA THR A 25 0.20 -6.91 -8.65
C THR A 25 -0.20 -8.38 -8.82
N THR A 26 0.62 -9.14 -9.50
CA THR A 26 0.45 -10.58 -9.72
C THR A 26 0.98 -11.39 -8.54
N ARG A 27 0.75 -12.71 -8.55
CA ARG A 27 1.37 -13.61 -7.55
C ARG A 27 2.90 -13.67 -7.71
N ALA A 28 3.40 -13.54 -8.94
CA ALA A 28 4.84 -13.49 -9.21
C ALA A 28 5.46 -12.21 -8.63
N ASP A 29 4.82 -11.04 -8.87
CA ASP A 29 5.29 -9.76 -8.32
C ASP A 29 5.37 -9.78 -6.78
N LYS A 30 4.39 -10.41 -6.12
CA LYS A 30 4.37 -10.55 -4.66
C LYS A 30 5.52 -11.40 -4.11
N ARG A 31 6.15 -12.22 -4.95
CA ARG A 31 7.30 -13.08 -4.60
C ARG A 31 8.63 -12.50 -5.06
N ASP A 32 8.61 -11.46 -5.88
CA ASP A 32 9.81 -10.78 -6.34
C ASP A 32 10.38 -9.86 -5.24
N ASP A 33 11.60 -10.13 -4.81
CA ASP A 33 12.28 -9.34 -3.79
C ASP A 33 12.82 -8.00 -4.31
N HIS A 34 12.88 -7.81 -5.64
CA HIS A 34 13.32 -6.56 -6.26
C HIS A 34 12.21 -5.50 -6.34
N GLY A 35 10.97 -5.88 -6.08
CA GLY A 35 9.84 -4.97 -6.05
C GLY A 35 9.18 -4.78 -7.42
N SER A 36 8.47 -5.80 -7.89
CA SER A 36 7.65 -5.72 -9.10
C SER A 36 6.20 -5.44 -8.79
N GLY A 37 5.49 -4.77 -9.73
CA GLY A 37 4.08 -4.44 -9.61
C GLY A 37 3.81 -3.21 -8.76
N LEU A 38 2.52 -2.96 -8.52
CA LEU A 38 2.02 -1.76 -7.84
C LEU A 38 1.27 -2.15 -6.57
N PHE A 39 1.07 -1.17 -5.68
CA PHE A 39 0.12 -1.28 -4.59
C PHE A 39 -0.67 0.01 -4.42
N LEU A 40 -1.82 -0.09 -3.77
CA LEU A 40 -2.71 1.04 -3.51
C LEU A 40 -2.74 1.33 -2.01
N ALA A 41 -2.37 2.55 -1.64
CA ALA A 41 -2.45 3.10 -0.30
C ALA A 41 -3.72 3.95 -0.14
N GLU A 42 -4.48 3.75 0.93
CA GLU A 42 -5.72 4.45 1.23
C GLU A 42 -5.63 5.25 2.52
N GLY A 43 -6.00 6.51 2.44
CA GLY A 43 -5.97 7.45 3.54
C GLY A 43 -4.65 8.17 3.67
N ASP A 44 -4.72 9.38 4.17
CA ASP A 44 -3.61 10.31 4.33
C ASP A 44 -2.43 9.70 5.10
N LEU A 45 -2.70 9.07 6.23
CA LEU A 45 -1.67 8.43 7.05
C LEU A 45 -0.92 7.31 6.32
N VAL A 46 -1.65 6.44 5.59
CA VAL A 46 -1.02 5.31 4.88
C VAL A 46 -0.21 5.81 3.69
N VAL A 47 -0.74 6.79 2.95
CA VAL A 47 -0.04 7.44 1.83
C VAL A 47 1.22 8.14 2.32
N GLU A 48 1.13 8.91 3.40
CA GLU A 48 2.26 9.61 4.00
C GLU A 48 3.37 8.64 4.46
N ARG A 49 3.01 7.53 5.12
CA ARG A 49 3.97 6.51 5.56
C ARG A 49 4.65 5.80 4.39
N ALA A 50 3.90 5.46 3.34
CA ALA A 50 4.47 4.89 2.12
C ALA A 50 5.48 5.86 1.48
N PHE A 51 5.11 7.12 1.32
CA PHE A 51 5.96 8.14 0.74
C PHE A 51 7.23 8.39 1.59
N ARG A 52 7.10 8.56 2.90
CA ARG A 52 8.24 8.74 3.83
C ARG A 52 9.17 7.53 3.89
N ALA A 53 8.66 6.33 3.64
CA ALA A 53 9.47 5.11 3.52
C ALA A 53 10.22 5.02 2.18
N GLY A 54 10.08 6.00 1.30
CA GLY A 54 10.76 6.05 0.01
C GLY A 54 10.08 5.25 -1.10
N CYS A 55 8.82 4.84 -0.94
CA CYS A 55 8.08 4.24 -2.04
C CYS A 55 7.84 5.27 -3.15
N THR A 56 8.03 4.87 -4.40
CA THR A 56 7.84 5.72 -5.58
C THR A 56 6.36 5.89 -5.88
N PRO A 57 5.78 7.09 -5.80
CA PRO A 57 4.40 7.31 -6.19
C PRO A 57 4.25 7.28 -7.71
N VAL A 58 3.10 6.81 -8.18
CA VAL A 58 2.73 6.74 -9.61
C VAL A 58 1.61 7.70 -9.93
N ALA A 59 0.58 7.75 -9.11
CA ALA A 59 -0.56 8.66 -9.25
C ALA A 59 -1.33 8.75 -7.92
N ALA A 60 -2.06 9.83 -7.72
CA ALA A 60 -2.96 9.98 -6.59
C ALA A 60 -4.34 10.51 -7.01
N LEU A 61 -5.38 10.14 -6.25
CA LEU A 61 -6.73 10.66 -6.37
C LEU A 61 -7.17 11.19 -5.02
N ALA A 62 -7.44 12.49 -4.94
CA ALA A 62 -7.76 13.19 -3.70
C ALA A 62 -9.14 13.84 -3.74
N ASP A 63 -9.63 14.20 -2.56
CA ASP A 63 -10.86 14.96 -2.35
C ASP A 63 -10.67 16.39 -2.86
N GLU A 64 -11.55 16.85 -3.75
CA GLU A 64 -11.50 18.23 -4.26
C GLU A 64 -11.81 19.28 -3.19
N GLN A 65 -12.57 18.91 -2.15
CA GLN A 65 -12.94 19.83 -1.07
C GLN A 65 -11.92 19.83 0.07
N ARG A 66 -11.19 18.72 0.24
CA ARG A 66 -10.25 18.53 1.34
C ARG A 66 -9.00 17.80 0.87
N VAL A 67 -8.18 18.48 0.07
CA VAL A 67 -6.89 17.93 -0.37
C VAL A 67 -5.94 17.78 0.82
N PRO A 68 -5.48 16.58 1.16
CA PRO A 68 -4.54 16.39 2.27
C PRO A 68 -3.16 16.99 1.96
N PRO A 69 -2.41 17.46 2.99
CA PRO A 69 -1.08 18.04 2.80
C PRO A 69 -0.12 17.14 2.00
N ILE A 70 -0.12 15.84 2.24
CA ILE A 70 0.74 14.89 1.54
C ILE A 70 0.58 14.94 0.01
N ALA A 71 -0.59 15.31 -0.50
CA ALA A 71 -0.83 15.41 -1.93
C ALA A 71 0.09 16.42 -2.64
N TYR A 72 0.58 17.43 -1.93
CA TYR A 72 1.49 18.45 -2.48
C TYR A 72 2.93 17.95 -2.64
N ASP A 73 3.29 16.91 -1.87
CA ASP A 73 4.67 16.40 -1.79
C ASP A 73 4.93 15.21 -2.72
N LEU A 74 3.88 14.54 -3.22
CA LEU A 74 4.02 13.28 -3.98
C LEU A 74 4.83 13.39 -5.28
N GLY A 75 4.88 14.58 -5.88
CA GLY A 75 5.68 14.79 -7.11
C GLY A 75 5.11 14.16 -8.38
N VAL A 76 3.89 13.66 -8.35
CA VAL A 76 3.16 13.04 -9.47
C VAL A 76 1.83 13.76 -9.71
N ASP A 77 1.10 13.37 -10.77
CA ASP A 77 -0.24 13.89 -11.01
C ASP A 77 -1.19 13.50 -9.88
N VAL A 78 -1.81 14.52 -9.29
CA VAL A 78 -2.85 14.36 -8.29
C VAL A 78 -4.18 14.73 -8.92
N PHE A 79 -5.00 13.72 -9.17
CA PHE A 79 -6.36 13.91 -9.64
C PHE A 79 -7.25 14.33 -8.47
N ILE A 80 -8.13 15.30 -8.70
CA ILE A 80 -9.10 15.73 -7.69
C ILE A 80 -10.52 15.52 -8.18
N GLY A 81 -11.34 14.91 -7.33
CA GLY A 81 -12.74 14.61 -7.63
C GLY A 81 -13.60 14.51 -6.40
N GLY A 82 -14.92 14.72 -6.58
CA GLY A 82 -15.91 14.60 -5.52
C GLY A 82 -16.07 13.16 -5.00
N ASP A 83 -16.83 13.01 -3.91
CA ASP A 83 -17.09 11.74 -3.24
C ASP A 83 -17.60 10.65 -4.18
N ASP A 84 -18.50 10.98 -5.09
CA ASP A 84 -19.10 10.01 -5.99
C ASP A 84 -18.06 9.44 -6.95
N ILE A 85 -17.20 10.28 -7.53
CA ILE A 85 -16.10 9.85 -8.39
C ILE A 85 -15.16 8.95 -7.62
N ARG A 86 -14.71 9.37 -6.45
CA ARG A 86 -13.77 8.61 -5.62
C ARG A 86 -14.34 7.27 -5.20
N ARG A 87 -15.62 7.22 -4.79
CA ARG A 87 -16.32 6.00 -4.40
C ARG A 87 -16.44 5.01 -5.55
N LEU A 88 -16.91 5.46 -6.70
CA LEU A 88 -17.13 4.60 -7.86
C LEU A 88 -15.82 4.09 -8.46
N VAL A 89 -14.82 4.95 -8.57
CA VAL A 89 -13.51 4.60 -9.11
C VAL A 89 -12.76 3.63 -8.21
N THR A 90 -12.76 3.85 -6.90
CA THR A 90 -12.00 2.99 -5.97
C THR A 90 -12.78 1.79 -5.48
N GLY A 91 -14.10 1.75 -5.69
CA GLY A 91 -14.99 0.71 -5.15
C GLY A 91 -15.12 0.72 -3.64
N LEU A 92 -14.82 1.86 -2.98
CA LEU A 92 -14.93 2.02 -1.53
C LEU A 92 -16.33 2.55 -1.15
N GLY A 93 -16.91 1.96 -0.11
CA GLY A 93 -18.19 2.45 0.42
C GLY A 93 -18.09 3.84 1.04
N MET A 94 -16.97 4.14 1.71
CA MET A 94 -16.64 5.46 2.23
C MET A 94 -15.29 5.90 1.66
N PRO A 95 -15.25 6.97 0.86
CA PRO A 95 -14.00 7.42 0.24
C PRO A 95 -13.09 8.06 1.29
N HIS A 96 -11.81 7.68 1.24
CA HIS A 96 -10.76 8.37 1.98
C HIS A 96 -10.42 9.71 1.34
N PRO A 97 -9.85 10.67 2.08
CA PRO A 97 -9.45 11.98 1.54
C PRO A 97 -8.43 11.86 0.39
N ILE A 98 -7.62 10.81 0.39
CA ILE A 98 -6.68 10.47 -0.67
C ILE A 98 -6.50 8.97 -0.80
N VAL A 99 -6.32 8.51 -2.03
CA VAL A 99 -5.76 7.22 -2.38
C VAL A 99 -4.60 7.44 -3.34
N ALA A 100 -3.51 6.71 -3.17
CA ALA A 100 -2.35 6.81 -4.06
C ALA A 100 -1.86 5.42 -4.46
N ILE A 101 -1.33 5.36 -5.69
CA ILE A 101 -0.71 4.17 -6.25
C ILE A 101 0.79 4.38 -6.20
N PHE A 102 1.50 3.36 -5.73
CA PHE A 102 2.94 3.33 -5.61
C PHE A 102 3.52 2.09 -6.30
N GLU A 103 4.76 2.19 -6.74
CA GLU A 103 5.57 1.02 -7.05
C GLU A 103 5.86 0.23 -5.78
N ARG A 104 5.90 -1.09 -5.88
CA ARG A 104 6.28 -1.94 -4.76
C ARG A 104 7.77 -1.77 -4.46
N PRO A 105 8.14 -1.47 -3.21
CA PRO A 105 9.54 -1.33 -2.85
C PRO A 105 10.24 -2.70 -2.86
N PRO A 106 11.55 -2.73 -3.11
CA PRO A 106 12.35 -3.93 -2.87
C PRO A 106 12.30 -4.30 -1.38
N ARG A 107 12.46 -5.58 -1.10
CA ARG A 107 12.48 -6.10 0.28
C ARG A 107 13.73 -6.93 0.52
N PRO A 108 14.16 -7.11 1.77
CA PRO A 108 15.28 -7.98 2.10
C PRO A 108 14.95 -9.43 1.74
N SER A 109 15.95 -10.21 1.38
CA SER A 109 15.82 -11.66 1.36
C SER A 109 15.63 -12.21 2.79
N ALA A 110 15.06 -13.42 2.91
CA ALA A 110 14.89 -14.07 4.23
C ALA A 110 16.22 -14.16 4.98
N THR A 111 17.30 -14.57 4.31
CA THR A 111 18.65 -14.65 4.90
C THR A 111 19.13 -13.27 5.40
N SER A 112 18.94 -12.23 4.60
CA SER A 112 19.35 -10.87 4.99
C SER A 112 18.52 -10.34 6.17
N LEU A 113 17.23 -10.63 6.23
CA LEU A 113 16.37 -10.26 7.33
C LEU A 113 16.81 -10.97 8.63
N LEU A 114 16.99 -12.29 8.59
CA LEU A 114 17.41 -13.09 9.74
C LEU A 114 18.77 -12.65 10.30
N ALA A 115 19.69 -12.23 9.46
CA ALA A 115 21.02 -11.77 9.88
C ALA A 115 20.99 -10.41 10.64
N ARG A 116 19.89 -9.66 10.56
CA ARG A 116 19.79 -8.30 11.10
C ARG A 116 18.78 -8.14 12.22
N THR A 117 18.02 -9.20 12.53
CA THR A 117 16.92 -9.15 13.50
C THR A 117 17.15 -10.11 14.64
N TYR A 118 16.90 -9.63 15.87
CA TYR A 118 16.91 -10.46 17.09
C TYR A 118 15.51 -10.94 17.48
N ARG A 119 14.48 -10.18 17.08
CA ARG A 119 13.08 -10.49 17.37
C ARG A 119 12.29 -10.48 16.08
N LEU A 120 11.87 -11.66 15.64
CA LEU A 120 11.20 -11.89 14.38
C LEU A 120 9.84 -12.57 14.63
N VAL A 121 8.82 -12.10 13.93
CA VAL A 121 7.53 -12.78 13.84
C VAL A 121 7.55 -13.69 12.62
N ILE A 122 7.20 -14.96 12.80
CA ILE A 122 7.03 -15.91 11.71
C ILE A 122 5.53 -16.11 11.47
N VAL A 123 5.12 -16.01 10.22
CA VAL A 123 3.73 -16.13 9.79
C VAL A 123 3.63 -17.26 8.77
N GLU A 124 2.83 -18.27 9.08
CA GLU A 124 2.64 -19.44 8.27
C GLU A 124 1.15 -19.64 7.96
N GLN A 125 0.81 -19.80 6.68
CA GLN A 125 -0.54 -20.08 6.17
C GLN A 125 -1.63 -19.09 6.63
N VAL A 126 -1.27 -17.84 6.86
CA VAL A 126 -2.22 -16.77 7.16
C VAL A 126 -2.57 -16.04 5.87
N ASP A 127 -3.64 -16.43 5.19
CA ASP A 127 -4.07 -15.88 3.91
C ASP A 127 -4.95 -14.62 4.03
N ASN A 128 -5.64 -14.44 5.18
CA ASN A 128 -6.55 -13.31 5.38
C ASN A 128 -5.78 -11.98 5.51
N PRO A 129 -5.97 -11.03 4.58
CA PRO A 129 -5.25 -9.76 4.62
C PRO A 129 -5.49 -8.92 5.88
N ALA A 130 -6.68 -9.04 6.50
CA ALA A 130 -6.94 -8.32 7.74
C ALA A 130 -6.11 -8.89 8.91
N ASN A 131 -5.90 -10.21 8.95
CA ASN A 131 -5.06 -10.85 9.95
C ASN A 131 -3.60 -10.45 9.74
N ILE A 132 -3.11 -10.47 8.50
CA ILE A 132 -1.76 -9.98 8.16
C ILE A 132 -1.57 -8.54 8.63
N GLY A 133 -2.51 -7.64 8.30
CA GLY A 133 -2.44 -6.25 8.75
C GLY A 133 -2.44 -6.10 10.28
N GLY A 134 -3.24 -6.90 10.98
CA GLY A 134 -3.27 -6.94 12.44
C GLY A 134 -1.95 -7.42 13.06
N ILE A 135 -1.36 -8.49 12.48
CA ILE A 135 -0.06 -9.02 12.92
C ILE A 135 1.03 -7.95 12.71
N VAL A 136 1.10 -7.35 11.53
CA VAL A 136 2.07 -6.28 11.21
C VAL A 136 1.94 -5.13 12.19
N ARG A 137 0.72 -4.62 12.42
CA ARG A 137 0.47 -3.51 13.34
C ARG A 137 0.92 -3.81 14.76
N ASN A 138 0.57 -5.00 15.26
CA ASN A 138 0.93 -5.40 16.61
C ASN A 138 2.44 -5.65 16.74
N ALA A 139 3.06 -6.29 15.77
CA ALA A 139 4.50 -6.52 15.75
C ALA A 139 5.28 -5.19 15.77
N ALA A 140 4.93 -4.26 14.89
CA ALA A 140 5.54 -2.93 14.87
C ALA A 140 5.33 -2.18 16.21
N GLY A 141 4.10 -2.17 16.73
CA GLY A 141 3.78 -1.50 18.00
C GLY A 141 4.45 -2.09 19.23
N LEU A 142 4.80 -3.38 19.21
CA LEU A 142 5.50 -4.08 20.28
C LEU A 142 7.03 -4.09 20.09
N GLY A 143 7.53 -3.41 19.07
CA GLY A 143 8.96 -3.26 18.79
C GLY A 143 9.62 -4.54 18.27
N TRP A 144 8.88 -5.40 17.55
CA TRP A 144 9.47 -6.48 16.77
C TRP A 144 10.20 -5.91 15.57
N GLU A 145 11.26 -6.59 15.12
CA GLU A 145 12.24 -6.04 14.17
C GLU A 145 12.03 -6.55 12.75
N GLY A 146 11.18 -7.56 12.56
CA GLY A 146 10.91 -8.11 11.24
C GLY A 146 9.77 -9.11 11.22
N LEU A 147 9.33 -9.41 10.00
CA LEU A 147 8.27 -10.37 9.71
C LEU A 147 8.73 -11.32 8.62
N LEU A 148 8.68 -12.62 8.87
CA LEU A 148 8.97 -13.66 7.90
C LEU A 148 7.68 -14.38 7.54
N LEU A 149 7.33 -14.39 6.24
CA LEU A 149 6.11 -15.03 5.75
C LEU A 149 6.49 -16.24 4.86
N ASP A 150 5.65 -17.25 4.90
CA ASP A 150 5.73 -18.34 3.93
C ASP A 150 5.14 -17.94 2.55
N GLY A 151 5.19 -18.88 1.60
CA GLY A 151 4.67 -18.67 0.24
C GLY A 151 3.15 -18.58 0.15
N GLU A 152 2.40 -19.06 1.14
CA GLU A 152 0.94 -19.11 1.14
C GLU A 152 0.30 -17.97 1.94
N SER A 153 1.05 -17.31 2.80
CA SER A 153 0.55 -16.18 3.59
C SER A 153 0.22 -14.97 2.72
N GLY A 154 -0.75 -14.18 3.16
CA GLY A 154 -1.23 -12.97 2.51
C GLY A 154 -0.12 -11.93 2.32
N ASP A 155 -0.42 -10.92 1.54
CA ASP A 155 0.52 -9.86 1.21
C ASP A 155 0.38 -8.68 2.18
N PRO A 156 1.46 -8.29 2.90
CA PRO A 156 1.46 -7.12 3.77
C PRO A 156 1.18 -5.80 3.04
N LEU A 157 1.49 -5.71 1.74
CA LEU A 157 1.21 -4.56 0.89
C LEU A 157 -0.17 -4.63 0.20
N SER A 158 -0.99 -5.65 0.50
CA SER A 158 -2.36 -5.65 0.01
C SER A 158 -3.14 -4.48 0.60
N ARG A 159 -4.06 -3.93 -0.19
CA ARG A 159 -4.90 -2.79 0.17
C ARG A 159 -5.52 -2.93 1.57
N ARG A 160 -6.09 -4.11 1.88
CA ARG A 160 -6.73 -4.38 3.17
C ARG A 160 -5.71 -4.53 4.31
N SER A 161 -4.56 -5.16 4.06
CA SER A 161 -3.50 -5.27 5.07
C SER A 161 -2.95 -3.91 5.45
N LEU A 162 -2.63 -3.07 4.47
CA LEU A 162 -2.13 -1.71 4.69
C LEU A 162 -3.10 -0.86 5.53
N ARG A 163 -4.40 -0.95 5.22
CA ARG A 163 -5.42 -0.22 5.97
C ARG A 163 -5.51 -0.68 7.41
N VAL A 164 -5.55 -1.99 7.67
CA VAL A 164 -5.61 -2.55 9.03
C VAL A 164 -4.31 -2.27 9.79
N ALA A 165 -3.18 -2.36 9.13
CA ALA A 165 -1.87 -2.01 9.68
C ALA A 165 -1.69 -0.51 9.86
N MET A 166 -2.57 0.34 9.31
CA MET A 166 -2.42 1.80 9.30
C MET A 166 -1.08 2.25 8.70
N GLY A 167 -0.52 1.48 7.77
CA GLY A 167 0.77 1.78 7.11
C GLY A 167 2.01 1.41 7.93
N THR A 168 1.91 0.80 9.11
CA THR A 168 3.09 0.33 9.88
C THR A 168 3.89 -0.74 9.14
N THR A 169 3.35 -1.31 8.08
CA THR A 169 4.04 -2.22 7.15
C THR A 169 5.36 -1.63 6.63
N PHE A 170 5.41 -0.32 6.46
CA PHE A 170 6.61 0.36 5.96
C PHE A 170 7.68 0.56 7.04
N GLU A 171 7.34 0.37 8.30
CA GLU A 171 8.24 0.46 9.46
C GLU A 171 8.77 -0.91 9.89
N LEU A 172 8.12 -2.01 9.44
CA LEU A 172 8.47 -3.39 9.79
C LEU A 172 9.02 -4.12 8.55
N PRO A 173 10.34 -4.30 8.42
CA PRO A 173 10.92 -5.08 7.34
C PRO A 173 10.33 -6.48 7.27
N HIS A 174 10.02 -6.95 6.07
CA HIS A 174 9.47 -8.28 5.89
C HIS A 174 10.11 -9.00 4.71
N ALA A 175 10.18 -10.33 4.81
CA ALA A 175 10.68 -11.21 3.78
C ALA A 175 9.75 -12.42 3.59
N ARG A 176 9.92 -13.13 2.47
CA ARG A 176 9.25 -14.40 2.25
C ARG A 176 10.26 -15.54 2.20
N THR A 177 9.84 -16.70 2.72
CA THR A 177 10.51 -17.96 2.42
C THR A 177 9.96 -18.53 1.13
N SER A 178 10.80 -19.22 0.39
CA SER A 178 10.43 -20.03 -0.78
C SER A 178 9.68 -21.29 -0.34
#